data_9c4cca4d80a5a675c7a9f32a0dfc3e66
#
_entry.id   9c4cca4d80a5a675c7a9f32a0dfc3e66
#
_cell.length_a   1.000
_cell.length_b   1.000
_cell.length_c   1.000
_cell.angle_alpha   90.00
_cell.angle_beta   90.00
_cell.angle_gamma   90.00
#
_symmetry.space_group_name_H-M   'P 1'
#
loop_
_entity.id
_entity.type
_entity.pdbx_description
1 polymer ?
#
loop_
_entity_poly.entity_id
_entity_poly.type
_entity_poly.pdbx_seq_one_letter_code
_entity_poly.pdbx_strand_id
1 'polypeptide(L)'
;MTTEPVKVVPEGKLVFGIQLPTVALSPRVAAPWEKDAGVDDLIRAAQTADRAGFFYVGVCDHVAIPRAYADAMSTTWFNPVATLGFLAGQTERVRLLTNVYVAPYRHPLDTAKAFATLDALSGGRVILGVGAGHVEGEFDALGVPFAQRGRILDEAIDRIVAAWSDEFVDDVGLRPRPVQQPRPPIWIGGSGNPALRRVAARGDGWIPQGTPRAQMPEQLAYLRAHRDEVRPGAEPDLGVITEGYYVGDPDWDVPPHTITGSAEKVAESMNEFGAMGVNHLQIRPASRSIDELCDQMEAFGTEVGPLLMTK
;
A
#
# COMPACT_ATOMS: atom_id res chain seq x y z
N MET A 1 21.36 -9.73 -7.25
CA MET A 1 19.99 -9.66 -6.71
C MET A 1 19.52 -11.06 -6.35
N THR A 2 18.87 -11.25 -5.21
CA THR A 2 18.24 -12.53 -4.87
C THR A 2 17.14 -12.82 -5.91
N THR A 3 17.09 -14.03 -6.42
CA THR A 3 16.13 -14.46 -7.44
C THR A 3 14.70 -14.57 -6.90
N GLU A 4 14.53 -14.70 -5.59
CA GLU A 4 13.24 -14.87 -4.94
C GLU A 4 12.70 -13.54 -4.35
N PRO A 5 11.37 -13.33 -4.34
CA PRO A 5 10.76 -12.17 -3.69
C PRO A 5 10.89 -12.27 -2.16
N VAL A 6 11.00 -11.12 -1.51
CA VAL A 6 10.89 -11.01 -0.04
C VAL A 6 9.41 -11.05 0.33
N LYS A 7 8.89 -12.24 0.59
CA LYS A 7 7.49 -12.41 0.98
C LYS A 7 7.29 -12.05 2.45
N VAL A 8 6.20 -11.35 2.73
CA VAL A 8 5.80 -11.00 4.10
C VAL A 8 4.39 -11.43 4.45
N VAL A 9 3.55 -11.71 3.46
CA VAL A 9 2.26 -12.36 3.70
C VAL A 9 2.51 -13.83 4.01
N PRO A 10 2.05 -14.33 5.17
CA PRO A 10 2.22 -15.74 5.53
C PRO A 10 1.57 -16.66 4.47
N GLU A 11 2.24 -17.75 4.18
CA GLU A 11 1.75 -18.73 3.20
C GLU A 11 0.37 -19.26 3.57
N GLY A 12 -0.49 -19.37 2.57
CA GLY A 12 -1.86 -19.82 2.78
C GLY A 12 -2.74 -18.80 3.52
N LYS A 13 -2.35 -17.56 3.74
CA LYS A 13 -3.18 -16.53 4.38
C LYS A 13 -3.68 -15.49 3.39
N LEU A 14 -4.92 -15.07 3.58
CA LEU A 14 -5.49 -13.87 2.98
C LEU A 14 -5.52 -12.80 4.07
N VAL A 15 -4.58 -11.84 3.99
CA VAL A 15 -4.47 -10.77 4.98
C VAL A 15 -5.17 -9.50 4.50
N PHE A 16 -5.44 -8.57 5.40
CA PHE A 16 -6.10 -7.31 5.06
C PHE A 16 -5.40 -6.13 5.71
N GLY A 17 -5.45 -5.00 5.04
CA GLY A 17 -4.93 -3.73 5.50
C GLY A 17 -5.82 -2.58 5.03
N ILE A 18 -5.48 -1.37 5.42
CA ILE A 18 -6.27 -0.17 5.13
C ILE A 18 -5.36 1.00 4.74
N GLN A 19 -5.80 1.84 3.81
CA GLN A 19 -5.27 3.18 3.69
C GLN A 19 -5.85 4.03 4.82
N LEU A 20 -5.00 4.69 5.59
CA LEU A 20 -5.44 5.50 6.73
C LEU A 20 -6.29 6.70 6.27
N PRO A 21 -7.29 7.08 7.08
CA PRO A 21 -8.05 8.32 6.86
C PRO A 21 -7.17 9.55 7.10
N THR A 22 -7.64 10.71 6.69
CA THR A 22 -7.07 12.04 6.93
C THR A 22 -5.73 12.34 6.23
N VAL A 23 -4.99 11.32 5.82
CA VAL A 23 -3.67 11.50 5.18
C VAL A 23 -3.77 12.02 3.75
N ALA A 24 -4.96 11.95 3.14
CA ALA A 24 -5.23 12.41 1.78
C ALA A 24 -6.71 12.83 1.66
N LEU A 25 -6.97 14.12 1.59
CA LEU A 25 -8.34 14.65 1.50
C LEU A 25 -8.84 14.75 0.05
N SER A 26 -8.46 13.78 -0.79
CA SER A 26 -8.97 13.70 -2.15
C SER A 26 -10.44 13.28 -2.16
N PRO A 27 -11.33 14.01 -2.87
CA PRO A 27 -12.75 13.66 -2.97
C PRO A 27 -13.04 12.25 -3.54
N ARG A 28 -12.04 11.62 -4.15
CA ARG A 28 -12.16 10.25 -4.71
C ARG A 28 -12.01 9.16 -3.68
N VAL A 29 -11.36 9.46 -2.55
CA VAL A 29 -10.98 8.43 -1.56
C VAL A 29 -11.38 8.79 -0.13
N ALA A 30 -11.38 10.08 0.22
CA ALA A 30 -11.73 10.54 1.56
C ALA A 30 -13.25 10.55 1.78
N ALA A 31 -13.68 10.09 2.94
CA ALA A 31 -15.07 10.26 3.37
C ALA A 31 -15.32 11.73 3.79
N PRO A 32 -16.56 12.25 3.68
CA PRO A 32 -16.86 13.66 3.96
C PRO A 32 -16.45 14.15 5.35
N TRP A 33 -16.43 13.28 6.35
CA TRP A 33 -16.06 13.61 7.72
C TRP A 33 -14.55 13.82 7.92
N GLU A 34 -13.71 13.24 7.06
CA GLU A 34 -12.25 13.28 7.20
C GLU A 34 -11.66 14.71 7.10
N LYS A 35 -12.38 15.63 6.46
CA LYS A 35 -11.96 17.05 6.36
C LYS A 35 -11.94 17.78 7.72
N ASP A 36 -12.74 17.30 8.67
CA ASP A 36 -12.87 17.87 10.01
C ASP A 36 -12.09 17.04 11.06
N ALA A 37 -11.47 15.93 10.64
CA ALA A 37 -10.69 15.05 11.49
C ALA A 37 -9.25 15.56 11.70
N GLY A 38 -8.68 15.18 12.84
CA GLY A 38 -7.35 15.61 13.26
C GLY A 38 -6.34 14.47 13.41
N VAL A 39 -5.19 14.81 13.99
CA VAL A 39 -4.11 13.85 14.24
C VAL A 39 -4.53 12.77 15.23
N ASP A 40 -5.36 13.10 16.22
CA ASP A 40 -5.86 12.15 17.20
C ASP A 40 -6.74 11.07 16.54
N ASP A 41 -7.53 11.44 15.52
CA ASP A 41 -8.33 10.50 14.73
C ASP A 41 -7.44 9.58 13.90
N LEU A 42 -6.37 10.11 13.32
CA LEU A 42 -5.36 9.32 12.61
C LEU A 42 -4.68 8.30 13.52
N ILE A 43 -4.26 8.72 14.73
CA ILE A 43 -3.67 7.83 15.73
C ILE A 43 -4.68 6.73 16.10
N ARG A 44 -5.92 7.12 16.38
CA ARG A 44 -6.99 6.19 16.75
C ARG A 44 -7.25 5.13 15.67
N ALA A 45 -7.33 5.55 14.40
CA ALA A 45 -7.48 4.63 13.28
C ALA A 45 -6.31 3.65 13.18
N ALA A 46 -5.06 4.14 13.29
CA ALA A 46 -3.88 3.29 13.24
C ALA A 46 -3.81 2.29 14.41
N GLN A 47 -4.14 2.72 15.62
CA GLN A 47 -4.20 1.86 16.80
C GLN A 47 -5.34 0.84 16.73
N THR A 48 -6.49 1.22 16.15
CA THR A 48 -7.60 0.28 15.92
C THR A 48 -7.18 -0.79 14.90
N ALA A 49 -6.51 -0.41 13.80
CA ALA A 49 -5.95 -1.38 12.85
C ALA A 49 -4.98 -2.35 13.55
N ASP A 50 -4.12 -1.83 14.43
CA ASP A 50 -3.13 -2.64 15.15
C ASP A 50 -3.79 -3.66 16.09
N ARG A 51 -4.85 -3.27 16.82
CA ARG A 51 -5.61 -4.14 17.71
C ARG A 51 -6.51 -5.14 16.97
N ALA A 52 -7.15 -4.69 15.90
CA ALA A 52 -8.09 -5.50 15.12
C ALA A 52 -7.42 -6.49 14.16
N GLY A 53 -6.09 -6.62 14.21
CA GLY A 53 -5.36 -7.64 13.44
C GLY A 53 -5.15 -7.29 11.97
N PHE A 54 -5.20 -6.02 11.61
CA PHE A 54 -4.81 -5.57 10.27
C PHE A 54 -3.35 -5.86 10.02
N PHE A 55 -3.05 -6.34 8.84
CA PHE A 55 -1.68 -6.66 8.45
C PHE A 55 -0.85 -5.42 8.16
N TYR A 56 -1.47 -4.38 7.54
CA TYR A 56 -0.79 -3.11 7.29
C TYR A 56 -1.73 -1.92 7.39
N VAL A 57 -1.14 -0.75 7.66
CA VAL A 57 -1.72 0.56 7.42
C VAL A 57 -0.95 1.24 6.30
N GLY A 58 -1.65 1.93 5.40
CA GLY A 58 -1.10 2.54 4.20
C GLY A 58 -1.20 4.06 4.21
N VAL A 59 -0.16 4.73 3.69
CA VAL A 59 -0.12 6.17 3.44
C VAL A 59 0.32 6.42 2.01
N CYS A 60 -0.43 7.22 1.28
CA CYS A 60 -0.14 7.62 -0.10
C CYS A 60 0.83 8.81 -0.18
N ASP A 61 1.30 9.13 -1.37
CA ASP A 61 2.34 10.14 -1.58
C ASP A 61 1.98 11.10 -2.72
N HIS A 62 1.83 12.37 -2.37
CA HIS A 62 1.87 13.51 -3.28
C HIS A 62 2.66 14.63 -2.61
N VAL A 63 3.47 15.35 -3.38
CA VAL A 63 4.35 16.41 -2.86
C VAL A 63 3.70 17.80 -3.07
N ALA A 64 3.19 18.04 -4.28
CA ALA A 64 2.68 19.34 -4.67
C ALA A 64 1.62 19.21 -5.77
N ILE A 65 0.36 19.38 -5.42
CA ILE A 65 -0.74 19.27 -6.39
C ILE A 65 -0.83 20.55 -7.22
N PRO A 66 -0.74 20.45 -8.55
CA PRO A 66 -0.92 21.60 -9.42
C PRO A 66 -2.34 22.20 -9.26
N ARG A 67 -2.43 23.53 -9.35
CA ARG A 67 -3.72 24.28 -9.20
C ARG A 67 -4.85 23.69 -10.05
N ALA A 68 -4.54 23.24 -11.27
CA ALA A 68 -5.53 22.64 -12.19
C ALA A 68 -6.17 21.34 -11.66
N TYR A 69 -5.54 20.67 -10.72
CA TYR A 69 -6.03 19.43 -10.12
C TYR A 69 -6.51 19.59 -8.67
N ALA A 70 -6.41 20.80 -8.10
CA ALA A 70 -6.71 21.05 -6.67
C ALA A 70 -8.14 20.63 -6.28
N ASP A 71 -9.14 20.91 -7.10
CA ASP A 71 -10.54 20.56 -6.84
C ASP A 71 -10.77 19.04 -6.94
N ALA A 72 -10.07 18.36 -7.84
CA ALA A 72 -10.26 16.92 -8.09
C ALA A 72 -9.44 16.02 -7.15
N MET A 73 -8.33 16.53 -6.62
CA MET A 73 -7.36 15.76 -5.83
C MET A 73 -7.18 16.30 -4.42
N SER A 74 -7.63 17.52 -4.10
CA SER A 74 -7.23 18.27 -2.91
C SER A 74 -5.72 18.56 -2.90
N THR A 75 -5.31 19.55 -2.11
CA THR A 75 -3.90 19.86 -1.85
C THR A 75 -3.40 19.31 -0.51
N THR A 76 -4.28 18.63 0.24
CA THR A 76 -3.93 18.03 1.54
C THR A 76 -3.48 16.59 1.33
N TRP A 77 -2.17 16.39 1.42
CA TRP A 77 -1.51 15.08 1.37
C TRP A 77 -0.38 15.05 2.40
N PHE A 78 -0.40 14.08 3.28
CA PHE A 78 0.64 13.93 4.29
C PHE A 78 1.88 13.26 3.67
N ASN A 79 3.07 13.68 4.15
CA ASN A 79 4.29 13.00 3.74
C ASN A 79 4.33 11.59 4.32
N PRO A 80 4.45 10.53 3.49
CA PRO A 80 4.32 9.16 3.97
C PRO A 80 5.42 8.75 4.95
N VAL A 81 6.67 9.21 4.76
CA VAL A 81 7.77 8.84 5.66
C VAL A 81 7.59 9.47 7.04
N ALA A 82 7.23 10.77 7.09
CA ALA A 82 6.99 11.48 8.34
C ALA A 82 5.79 10.87 9.08
N THR A 83 4.70 10.60 8.37
CA THR A 83 3.47 10.01 8.94
C THR A 83 3.71 8.61 9.48
N LEU A 84 4.31 7.74 8.67
CA LEU A 84 4.61 6.37 9.10
C LEU A 84 5.65 6.32 10.23
N GLY A 85 6.62 7.26 10.23
CA GLY A 85 7.58 7.41 11.33
C GLY A 85 6.91 7.79 12.65
N PHE A 86 5.95 8.71 12.60
CA PHE A 86 5.13 9.09 13.75
C PHE A 86 4.28 7.90 14.25
N LEU A 87 3.61 7.20 13.34
CA LEU A 87 2.75 6.05 13.67
C LEU A 87 3.54 4.81 14.10
N ALA A 88 4.79 4.69 13.72
CA ALA A 88 5.66 3.62 14.20
C ALA A 88 5.79 3.59 15.73
N GLY A 89 5.78 4.77 16.35
CA GLY A 89 5.79 4.92 17.81
C GLY A 89 4.41 4.80 18.48
N GLN A 90 3.32 4.75 17.70
CA GLN A 90 1.94 4.66 18.19
C GLN A 90 1.32 3.27 18.03
N THR A 91 2.02 2.34 17.37
CA THR A 91 1.56 1.00 17.01
C THR A 91 2.66 -0.02 17.28
N GLU A 92 2.29 -1.30 17.45
CA GLU A 92 3.25 -2.35 17.84
C GLU A 92 3.42 -3.46 16.79
N ARG A 93 2.34 -3.84 16.09
CA ARG A 93 2.28 -5.03 15.24
C ARG A 93 2.05 -4.75 13.77
N VAL A 94 1.16 -3.79 13.47
CA VAL A 94 0.74 -3.46 12.11
C VAL A 94 1.94 -3.01 11.28
N ARG A 95 2.02 -3.50 10.04
CA ARG A 95 3.06 -3.08 9.10
C ARG A 95 2.77 -1.69 8.53
N LEU A 96 3.84 -0.99 8.19
CA LEU A 96 3.84 0.38 7.73
C LEU A 96 4.08 0.40 6.22
N LEU A 97 3.03 0.61 5.44
CA LEU A 97 3.05 0.55 3.99
C LEU A 97 2.98 1.96 3.39
N THR A 98 3.85 2.27 2.46
CA THR A 98 3.59 3.39 1.54
C THR A 98 2.73 2.89 0.37
N ASN A 99 1.60 3.56 0.10
CA ASN A 99 0.64 3.09 -0.91
C ASN A 99 0.23 4.19 -1.90
N VAL A 100 1.11 4.60 -2.79
CA VAL A 100 2.49 4.20 -2.96
C VAL A 100 3.42 5.42 -2.83
N TYR A 101 4.69 5.22 -2.50
CA TYR A 101 5.73 6.23 -2.54
C TYR A 101 6.16 6.46 -3.98
N VAL A 102 6.12 7.69 -4.44
CA VAL A 102 6.56 8.04 -5.80
C VAL A 102 8.07 8.20 -5.81
N ALA A 103 8.78 7.08 -5.93
CA ALA A 103 10.24 7.06 -5.82
C ALA A 103 10.96 8.01 -6.80
N PRO A 104 10.47 8.27 -8.04
CA PRO A 104 11.08 9.25 -8.94
C PRO A 104 11.15 10.68 -8.42
N TYR A 105 10.38 11.07 -7.40
CA TYR A 105 10.42 12.42 -6.84
C TYR A 105 11.67 12.69 -5.99
N ARG A 106 12.43 11.66 -5.60
CA ARG A 106 13.51 11.78 -4.62
C ARG A 106 14.76 11.02 -5.06
N HIS A 107 15.90 11.41 -4.50
CA HIS A 107 17.13 10.68 -4.73
C HIS A 107 17.06 9.28 -4.09
N PRO A 108 17.43 8.21 -4.81
CA PRO A 108 17.26 6.83 -4.29
C PRO A 108 18.07 6.52 -3.02
N LEU A 109 19.22 7.16 -2.79
CA LEU A 109 19.97 7.00 -1.54
C LEU A 109 19.26 7.68 -0.35
N ASP A 110 18.56 8.80 -0.57
CA ASP A 110 17.74 9.43 0.46
C ASP A 110 16.55 8.53 0.82
N THR A 111 15.88 7.99 -0.19
CA THR A 111 14.83 6.99 -0.01
C THR A 111 15.33 5.77 0.75
N ALA A 112 16.47 5.20 0.36
CA ALA A 112 17.07 4.05 1.05
C ALA A 112 17.38 4.36 2.52
N LYS A 113 17.92 5.56 2.82
CA LYS A 113 18.21 6.01 4.18
C LYS A 113 16.94 6.16 5.00
N ALA A 114 15.93 6.83 4.46
CA ALA A 114 14.67 7.09 5.16
C ALA A 114 13.96 5.78 5.55
N PHE A 115 13.83 4.84 4.60
CA PHE A 115 13.15 3.58 4.86
C PHE A 115 13.98 2.59 5.69
N ALA A 116 15.31 2.58 5.59
CA ALA A 116 16.16 1.82 6.51
C ALA A 116 16.04 2.34 7.96
N THR A 117 15.94 3.66 8.12
CA THR A 117 15.72 4.28 9.44
C THR A 117 14.33 3.92 9.98
N LEU A 118 13.29 4.05 9.16
CA LEU A 118 11.92 3.69 9.55
C LEU A 118 11.82 2.20 9.92
N ASP A 119 12.49 1.34 9.16
CA ASP A 119 12.53 -0.09 9.43
C ASP A 119 13.18 -0.41 10.78
N ALA A 120 14.32 0.23 11.08
CA ALA A 120 14.99 0.09 12.36
C ALA A 120 14.12 0.62 13.52
N LEU A 121 13.50 1.79 13.38
CA LEU A 121 12.64 2.40 14.40
C LEU A 121 11.37 1.62 14.66
N SER A 122 10.82 0.97 13.63
CA SER A 122 9.59 0.17 13.73
C SER A 122 9.84 -1.30 14.09
N GLY A 123 11.10 -1.72 14.25
CA GLY A 123 11.41 -3.13 14.53
C GLY A 123 11.11 -4.07 13.36
N GLY A 124 11.28 -3.61 12.11
CA GLY A 124 11.11 -4.46 10.93
C GLY A 124 9.68 -4.55 10.39
N ARG A 125 8.90 -3.47 10.52
CA ARG A 125 7.49 -3.45 10.05
C ARG A 125 7.27 -2.76 8.71
N VAL A 126 8.32 -2.29 8.04
CA VAL A 126 8.20 -1.54 6.78
C VAL A 126 7.83 -2.44 5.62
N ILE A 127 6.93 -1.97 4.77
CA ILE A 127 6.72 -2.42 3.40
C ILE A 127 6.88 -1.18 2.51
N LEU A 128 7.90 -1.17 1.63
CA LEU A 128 8.09 -0.08 0.69
C LEU A 128 7.23 -0.31 -0.56
N GLY A 129 6.04 0.27 -0.57
CA GLY A 129 5.20 0.34 -1.76
C GLY A 129 5.66 1.48 -2.65
N VAL A 130 6.03 1.22 -3.91
CA VAL A 130 6.54 2.23 -4.84
C VAL A 130 5.73 2.32 -6.12
N GLY A 131 5.65 3.53 -6.67
CA GLY A 131 5.01 3.82 -7.95
C GLY A 131 5.78 4.82 -8.79
N ALA A 132 5.45 4.83 -10.10
CA ALA A 132 6.10 5.76 -11.04
C ALA A 132 5.55 7.19 -10.96
N GLY A 133 4.40 7.41 -10.31
CA GLY A 133 3.69 8.69 -10.34
C GLY A 133 2.88 8.91 -11.63
N HIS A 134 1.90 9.81 -11.57
CA HIS A 134 0.98 10.05 -12.69
C HIS A 134 0.58 11.52 -12.90
N VAL A 135 0.95 12.42 -11.99
CA VAL A 135 0.62 13.86 -12.06
C VAL A 135 1.81 14.62 -12.66
N GLU A 136 1.79 14.87 -13.98
CA GLU A 136 2.89 15.49 -14.71
C GLU A 136 3.35 16.82 -14.08
N GLY A 137 2.42 17.68 -13.68
CA GLY A 137 2.78 18.94 -13.07
C GLY A 137 3.50 18.86 -11.71
N GLU A 138 3.44 17.73 -10.99
CA GLU A 138 4.31 17.50 -9.82
C GLU A 138 5.76 17.24 -10.27
N PHE A 139 5.93 16.48 -11.36
CA PHE A 139 7.25 16.23 -11.95
C PHE A 139 7.89 17.52 -12.42
N ASP A 140 7.12 18.39 -13.08
CA ASP A 140 7.58 19.71 -13.53
C ASP A 140 8.03 20.59 -12.34
N ALA A 141 7.21 20.63 -11.28
CA ALA A 141 7.51 21.37 -10.08
C ALA A 141 8.77 20.88 -9.35
N LEU A 142 9.07 19.58 -9.45
CA LEU A 142 10.22 18.93 -8.84
C LEU A 142 11.44 18.86 -9.78
N GLY A 143 11.33 19.32 -11.03
CA GLY A 143 12.39 19.27 -12.02
C GLY A 143 12.73 17.84 -12.50
N VAL A 144 11.77 16.91 -12.41
CA VAL A 144 11.96 15.50 -12.80
C VAL A 144 11.29 15.24 -14.16
N PRO A 145 11.96 14.62 -15.14
CA PRO A 145 11.39 14.40 -16.46
C PRO A 145 10.28 13.34 -16.43
N PHE A 146 9.02 13.76 -16.56
CA PHE A 146 7.83 12.90 -16.49
C PHE A 146 7.88 11.73 -17.47
N ALA A 147 8.32 11.94 -18.71
CA ALA A 147 8.40 10.88 -19.72
C ALA A 147 9.37 9.74 -19.32
N GLN A 148 10.31 10.00 -18.43
CA GLN A 148 11.31 9.04 -17.98
C GLN A 148 10.94 8.37 -16.63
N ARG A 149 9.82 8.73 -16.02
CA ARG A 149 9.43 8.29 -14.65
C ARG A 149 9.50 6.78 -14.44
N GLY A 150 9.17 5.99 -15.45
CA GLY A 150 9.23 4.51 -15.36
C GLY A 150 10.67 4.00 -15.27
N ARG A 151 11.59 4.56 -16.11
CA ARG A 151 13.01 4.23 -16.07
C ARG A 151 13.66 4.70 -14.76
N ILE A 152 13.33 5.91 -14.32
CA ILE A 152 13.83 6.46 -13.06
C ILE A 152 13.38 5.58 -11.87
N LEU A 153 12.14 5.09 -11.88
CA LEU A 153 11.65 4.16 -10.85
C LEU A 153 12.44 2.85 -10.87
N ASP A 154 12.71 2.27 -12.05
CA ASP A 154 13.47 1.02 -12.17
C ASP A 154 14.89 1.18 -11.61
N GLU A 155 15.59 2.25 -11.98
CA GLU A 155 16.92 2.59 -11.48
C GLU A 155 16.91 2.88 -9.97
N ALA A 156 15.86 3.56 -9.48
CA ALA A 156 15.72 3.85 -8.06
C ALA A 156 15.54 2.56 -7.23
N ILE A 157 14.71 1.62 -7.69
CA ILE A 157 14.53 0.33 -7.00
C ILE A 157 15.85 -0.43 -6.94
N ASP A 158 16.56 -0.54 -8.07
CA ASP A 158 17.83 -1.27 -8.15
C ASP A 158 18.87 -0.64 -7.19
N ARG A 159 18.95 0.70 -7.12
CA ARG A 159 19.87 1.42 -6.25
C ARG A 159 19.48 1.35 -4.76
N ILE A 160 18.19 1.39 -4.43
CA ILE A 160 17.70 1.21 -3.06
C ILE A 160 18.07 -0.19 -2.55
N VAL A 161 17.84 -1.23 -3.36
CA VAL A 161 18.18 -2.61 -3.00
C VAL A 161 19.68 -2.75 -2.77
N ALA A 162 20.51 -2.21 -3.65
CA ALA A 162 21.97 -2.21 -3.49
C ALA A 162 22.39 -1.52 -2.17
N ALA A 163 21.83 -0.34 -1.89
CA ALA A 163 22.13 0.42 -0.67
C ALA A 163 21.72 -0.29 0.63
N TRP A 164 20.73 -1.19 0.57
CA TRP A 164 20.33 -2.01 1.72
C TRP A 164 21.17 -3.30 1.86
N SER A 165 21.72 -3.81 0.76
CA SER A 165 22.44 -5.09 0.72
C SER A 165 23.95 -4.91 0.91
N ASP A 166 24.55 -3.92 0.22
CA ASP A 166 25.99 -3.73 0.17
C ASP A 166 26.49 -2.74 1.23
N GLU A 167 27.72 -2.91 1.67
CA GLU A 167 28.32 -1.99 2.65
C GLU A 167 28.57 -0.61 2.03
N PHE A 168 28.97 -0.59 0.78
CA PHE A 168 29.19 0.62 -0.01
C PHE A 168 28.52 0.50 -1.38
N VAL A 169 27.89 1.59 -1.81
CA VAL A 169 27.32 1.78 -3.14
C VAL A 169 27.96 3.06 -3.71
N ASP A 170 28.66 2.96 -4.85
CA ASP A 170 29.40 4.07 -5.43
C ASP A 170 30.32 4.78 -4.40
N ASP A 171 31.08 4.01 -3.63
CA ASP A 171 32.00 4.46 -2.58
C ASP A 171 31.37 5.21 -1.41
N VAL A 172 30.04 5.18 -1.28
CA VAL A 172 29.35 5.78 -0.13
C VAL A 172 28.65 4.72 0.73
N GLY A 173 28.88 4.76 2.04
CA GLY A 173 28.26 3.87 3.01
C GLY A 173 26.93 4.42 3.52
N LEU A 174 25.95 3.53 3.74
CA LEU A 174 24.63 3.89 4.28
C LEU A 174 24.31 3.11 5.56
N ARG A 175 24.11 3.85 6.66
CA ARG A 175 23.70 3.33 7.96
C ARG A 175 22.58 4.20 8.56
N PRO A 176 21.63 3.68 9.39
CA PRO A 176 21.47 2.27 9.71
C PRO A 176 21.09 1.44 8.48
N ARG A 177 21.31 0.14 8.53
CA ARG A 177 20.70 -0.81 7.60
C ARG A 177 19.31 -1.19 8.10
N PRO A 178 18.43 -1.66 7.20
CA PRO A 178 17.19 -2.28 7.63
C PRO A 178 17.42 -3.46 8.58
N VAL A 179 16.50 -3.68 9.51
CA VAL A 179 16.56 -4.84 10.41
C VAL A 179 15.91 -6.08 9.80
N GLN A 180 14.98 -5.87 8.84
CA GLN A 180 14.41 -6.99 8.06
C GLN A 180 15.48 -7.65 7.19
N GLN A 181 15.47 -8.97 7.12
CA GLN A 181 16.40 -9.75 6.31
C GLN A 181 15.65 -10.49 5.20
N PRO A 182 16.18 -10.48 3.96
CA PRO A 182 17.41 -9.79 3.51
C PRO A 182 17.26 -8.27 3.41
N ARG A 183 16.04 -7.73 3.38
CA ARG A 183 15.67 -6.31 3.31
C ARG A 183 14.16 -6.13 3.49
N PRO A 184 13.64 -4.91 3.67
CA PRO A 184 12.21 -4.64 3.56
C PRO A 184 11.66 -5.09 2.20
N PRO A 185 10.43 -5.64 2.12
CA PRO A 185 9.80 -5.98 0.86
C PRO A 185 9.47 -4.72 0.05
N ILE A 186 9.57 -4.83 -1.26
CA ILE A 186 9.22 -3.78 -2.21
C ILE A 186 7.98 -4.21 -2.98
N TRP A 187 6.85 -3.54 -2.73
CA TRP A 187 5.61 -3.75 -3.45
C TRP A 187 5.44 -2.70 -4.55
N ILE A 188 5.06 -3.13 -5.73
CA ILE A 188 4.94 -2.24 -6.89
C ILE A 188 3.48 -1.85 -7.09
N GLY A 189 3.22 -0.54 -7.17
CA GLY A 189 1.92 0.01 -7.47
C GLY A 189 1.64 0.19 -8.96
N GLY A 190 0.36 0.14 -9.29
CA GLY A 190 -0.16 0.38 -10.64
C GLY A 190 -0.80 -0.84 -11.29
N SER A 191 -1.61 -0.60 -12.33
CA SER A 191 -2.50 -1.59 -12.96
C SER A 191 -2.24 -1.81 -14.45
N GLY A 192 -1.29 -1.10 -15.05
CA GLY A 192 -0.96 -1.27 -16.47
C GLY A 192 0.20 -2.24 -16.69
N ASN A 193 0.31 -2.75 -17.91
CA ASN A 193 1.38 -3.68 -18.30
C ASN A 193 2.81 -3.25 -17.90
N PRO A 194 3.20 -1.96 -17.95
CA PRO A 194 4.51 -1.53 -17.45
C PRO A 194 4.69 -1.79 -15.94
N ALA A 195 3.64 -1.61 -15.13
CA ALA A 195 3.69 -1.92 -13.69
C ALA A 195 3.79 -3.43 -13.46
N LEU A 196 2.97 -4.24 -14.15
CA LEU A 196 3.00 -5.70 -14.04
C LEU A 196 4.35 -6.30 -14.43
N ARG A 197 4.97 -5.80 -15.52
CA ARG A 197 6.35 -6.20 -15.90
C ARG A 197 7.37 -5.83 -14.81
N ARG A 198 7.19 -4.70 -14.14
CA ARG A 198 8.06 -4.29 -13.03
C ARG A 198 7.87 -5.18 -11.81
N VAL A 199 6.62 -5.54 -11.47
CA VAL A 199 6.36 -6.55 -10.43
C VAL A 199 7.08 -7.84 -10.76
N ALA A 200 6.93 -8.35 -11.98
CA ALA A 200 7.58 -9.58 -12.43
C ALA A 200 9.10 -9.53 -12.26
N ALA A 201 9.74 -8.44 -12.67
CA ALA A 201 11.20 -8.33 -12.69
C ALA A 201 11.83 -7.92 -11.35
N ARG A 202 11.16 -7.06 -10.56
CA ARG A 202 11.77 -6.36 -9.40
C ARG A 202 10.91 -6.40 -8.14
N GLY A 203 9.59 -6.66 -8.26
CA GLY A 203 8.67 -6.59 -7.13
C GLY A 203 8.72 -7.83 -6.24
N ASP A 204 8.48 -7.61 -4.95
CA ASP A 204 8.18 -8.64 -3.96
C ASP A 204 6.66 -8.75 -3.75
N GLY A 205 5.91 -7.74 -4.18
CA GLY A 205 4.45 -7.72 -4.17
C GLY A 205 3.88 -6.73 -5.19
N TRP A 206 2.56 -6.81 -5.37
CA TRP A 206 1.78 -5.97 -6.27
C TRP A 206 0.64 -5.29 -5.53
N ILE A 207 0.52 -3.97 -5.72
CA ILE A 207 -0.60 -3.16 -5.21
C ILE A 207 -1.29 -2.53 -6.43
N PRO A 208 -2.38 -3.13 -6.96
CA PRO A 208 -3.11 -2.54 -8.08
C PRO A 208 -3.73 -1.20 -7.69
N GLN A 209 -3.83 -0.29 -8.66
CA GLN A 209 -4.47 1.00 -8.47
C GLN A 209 -5.69 1.09 -9.36
N GLY A 210 -6.87 0.80 -8.79
CA GLY A 210 -8.14 0.90 -9.50
C GLY A 210 -8.37 -0.18 -10.56
N THR A 211 -7.78 -1.35 -10.44
CA THR A 211 -8.07 -2.51 -11.31
C THR A 211 -9.47 -3.03 -11.01
N PRO A 212 -10.39 -3.02 -11.98
CA PRO A 212 -11.70 -3.64 -11.80
C PRO A 212 -11.59 -5.14 -11.52
N ARG A 213 -12.46 -5.66 -10.65
CA ARG A 213 -12.50 -7.10 -10.30
C ARG A 213 -12.50 -8.01 -11.54
N ALA A 214 -13.30 -7.66 -12.56
CA ALA A 214 -13.39 -8.43 -13.80
C ALA A 214 -12.08 -8.51 -14.60
N GLN A 215 -11.14 -7.59 -14.40
CA GLN A 215 -9.84 -7.57 -15.09
C GLN A 215 -8.73 -8.27 -14.29
N MET A 216 -8.97 -8.56 -13.02
CA MET A 216 -7.96 -9.19 -12.15
C MET A 216 -7.40 -10.52 -12.71
N PRO A 217 -8.24 -11.46 -13.21
CA PRO A 217 -7.71 -12.72 -13.75
C PRO A 217 -6.74 -12.53 -14.92
N GLU A 218 -7.04 -11.61 -15.83
CA GLU A 218 -6.18 -11.30 -16.99
C GLU A 218 -4.86 -10.68 -16.53
N GLN A 219 -4.89 -9.71 -15.61
CA GLN A 219 -3.70 -9.06 -15.11
C GLN A 219 -2.80 -10.02 -14.32
N LEU A 220 -3.39 -10.90 -13.50
CA LEU A 220 -2.64 -11.92 -12.79
C LEU A 220 -2.00 -12.94 -13.75
N ALA A 221 -2.72 -13.36 -14.78
CA ALA A 221 -2.16 -14.24 -15.82
C ALA A 221 -1.00 -13.58 -16.57
N TYR A 222 -1.15 -12.31 -16.95
CA TYR A 222 -0.08 -11.53 -17.59
C TYR A 222 1.16 -11.40 -16.69
N LEU A 223 0.96 -11.10 -15.42
CA LEU A 223 2.05 -10.97 -14.45
C LEU A 223 2.80 -12.30 -14.29
N ARG A 224 2.07 -13.42 -14.11
CA ARG A 224 2.65 -14.76 -13.96
C ARG A 224 3.46 -15.17 -15.17
N ALA A 225 2.92 -15.00 -16.37
CA ALA A 225 3.64 -15.31 -17.60
C ALA A 225 4.97 -14.55 -17.71
N HIS A 226 4.96 -13.23 -17.45
CA HIS A 226 6.21 -12.44 -17.45
C HIS A 226 7.16 -12.85 -16.33
N ARG A 227 6.63 -13.20 -15.16
CA ARG A 227 7.44 -13.66 -14.03
C ARG A 227 8.20 -14.94 -14.37
N ASP A 228 7.52 -15.91 -14.96
CA ASP A 228 8.11 -17.20 -15.37
C ASP A 228 9.25 -16.99 -16.38
N GLU A 229 9.17 -15.97 -17.23
CA GLU A 229 10.22 -15.63 -18.19
C GLU A 229 11.44 -14.96 -17.56
N VAL A 230 11.24 -13.97 -16.66
CA VAL A 230 12.32 -13.08 -16.21
C VAL A 230 12.85 -13.41 -14.82
N ARG A 231 12.04 -14.03 -13.97
CA ARG A 231 12.38 -14.33 -12.58
C ARG A 231 11.56 -15.54 -12.09
N PRO A 232 11.78 -16.74 -12.64
CA PRO A 232 11.06 -17.93 -12.25
C PRO A 232 11.26 -18.24 -10.77
N GLY A 233 10.26 -18.83 -10.12
CA GLY A 233 10.29 -19.17 -8.69
C GLY A 233 9.03 -18.77 -7.96
N ALA A 234 9.13 -18.42 -6.67
CA ALA A 234 7.99 -18.09 -5.84
C ALA A 234 7.22 -16.87 -6.35
N GLU A 235 5.89 -16.91 -6.29
CA GLU A 235 5.03 -15.77 -6.60
C GLU A 235 5.27 -14.62 -5.61
N PRO A 236 5.18 -13.34 -6.06
CA PRO A 236 5.13 -12.17 -5.18
C PRO A 236 3.85 -12.16 -4.36
N ASP A 237 3.79 -11.31 -3.34
CA ASP A 237 2.54 -11.00 -2.65
C ASP A 237 1.59 -10.26 -3.62
N LEU A 238 0.35 -10.73 -3.75
CA LEU A 238 -0.60 -10.24 -4.75
C LEU A 238 -1.78 -9.56 -4.07
N GLY A 239 -1.96 -8.26 -4.33
CA GLY A 239 -2.95 -7.44 -3.68
C GLY A 239 -4.15 -7.05 -4.54
N VAL A 240 -5.15 -6.51 -3.87
CA VAL A 240 -6.28 -5.81 -4.46
C VAL A 240 -6.76 -4.68 -3.56
N ILE A 241 -7.29 -3.61 -4.15
CA ILE A 241 -8.15 -2.64 -3.46
C ILE A 241 -9.59 -3.11 -3.66
N THR A 242 -10.27 -3.44 -2.55
CA THR A 242 -11.62 -3.98 -2.59
C THR A 242 -12.66 -2.90 -2.86
N GLU A 243 -13.88 -3.33 -3.16
CA GLU A 243 -15.08 -2.51 -3.02
C GLU A 243 -15.23 -2.05 -1.55
N GLY A 244 -16.05 -1.02 -1.31
CA GLY A 244 -16.43 -0.62 0.03
C GLY A 244 -17.19 -1.73 0.76
N TYR A 245 -17.10 -1.77 2.07
CA TYR A 245 -17.90 -2.68 2.89
C TYR A 245 -18.49 -1.98 4.11
N TYR A 246 -19.57 -2.56 4.64
CA TYR A 246 -20.17 -2.24 5.92
C TYR A 246 -20.70 -3.54 6.53
N VAL A 247 -20.16 -3.94 7.66
CA VAL A 247 -20.65 -5.11 8.41
C VAL A 247 -21.92 -4.71 9.15
N GLY A 248 -23.02 -5.40 8.88
CA GLY A 248 -24.36 -5.08 9.39
C GLY A 248 -25.21 -4.31 8.39
N ASP A 249 -26.34 -3.80 8.87
CA ASP A 249 -27.30 -3.03 8.10
C ASP A 249 -27.13 -1.53 8.43
N PRO A 250 -26.58 -0.72 7.48
CA PRO A 250 -26.40 0.71 7.73
C PRO A 250 -27.75 1.43 7.77
N ASP A 251 -27.87 2.40 8.68
CA ASP A 251 -29.05 3.29 8.81
C ASP A 251 -28.94 4.56 7.95
N TRP A 252 -28.03 4.56 6.97
CA TRP A 252 -27.74 5.66 6.07
C TRP A 252 -27.38 5.16 4.67
N ASP A 253 -27.42 6.07 3.69
CA ASP A 253 -27.09 5.77 2.29
C ASP A 253 -25.56 5.63 2.13
N VAL A 254 -25.04 4.41 2.22
CA VAL A 254 -23.62 4.11 2.01
C VAL A 254 -23.21 4.36 0.55
N PRO A 255 -21.93 4.60 0.28
CA PRO A 255 -21.45 4.80 -1.09
C PRO A 255 -21.87 3.66 -2.03
N PRO A 256 -22.13 3.96 -3.33
CA PRO A 256 -22.50 2.94 -4.30
C PRO A 256 -21.49 1.78 -4.34
N HIS A 257 -22.01 0.57 -4.57
CA HIS A 257 -21.21 -0.67 -4.61
C HIS A 257 -20.59 -1.08 -3.26
N THR A 258 -21.01 -0.49 -2.15
CA THR A 258 -20.62 -0.97 -0.81
C THR A 258 -21.32 -2.30 -0.53
N ILE A 259 -20.54 -3.30 -0.11
CA ILE A 259 -21.05 -4.60 0.31
C ILE A 259 -21.57 -4.46 1.74
N THR A 260 -22.85 -4.67 1.95
CA THR A 260 -23.51 -4.55 3.27
C THR A 260 -24.12 -5.87 3.70
N GLY A 261 -24.25 -6.11 4.99
CA GLY A 261 -24.88 -7.27 5.59
C GLY A 261 -23.98 -8.04 6.55
N SER A 262 -24.27 -9.32 6.76
CA SER A 262 -23.53 -10.12 7.74
C SER A 262 -22.04 -10.29 7.41
N ALA A 263 -21.25 -10.64 8.42
CA ALA A 263 -19.82 -10.90 8.26
C ALA A 263 -19.54 -12.00 7.23
N GLU A 264 -20.38 -13.03 7.14
CA GLU A 264 -20.29 -14.11 6.17
C GLU A 264 -20.43 -13.59 4.73
N LYS A 265 -21.40 -12.70 4.49
CA LYS A 265 -21.61 -12.10 3.17
C LYS A 265 -20.42 -11.22 2.74
N VAL A 266 -19.89 -10.45 3.67
CA VAL A 266 -18.67 -9.65 3.40
C VAL A 266 -17.49 -10.58 3.13
N ALA A 267 -17.29 -11.61 3.95
CA ALA A 267 -16.21 -12.58 3.78
C ALA A 267 -16.31 -13.35 2.46
N GLU A 268 -17.52 -13.74 2.03
CA GLU A 268 -17.75 -14.42 0.75
C GLU A 268 -17.19 -13.57 -0.43
N SER A 269 -17.53 -12.28 -0.47
CA SER A 269 -17.01 -11.39 -1.51
C SER A 269 -15.48 -11.22 -1.45
N MET A 270 -14.89 -11.17 -0.25
CA MET A 270 -13.44 -11.07 -0.08
C MET A 270 -12.74 -12.37 -0.50
N ASN A 271 -13.32 -13.51 -0.18
CA ASN A 271 -12.80 -14.84 -0.53
C ASN A 271 -12.75 -15.09 -2.05
N GLU A 272 -13.61 -14.44 -2.84
CA GLU A 272 -13.51 -14.49 -4.31
C GLU A 272 -12.16 -13.99 -4.81
N PHE A 273 -11.56 -12.96 -4.17
CA PHE A 273 -10.21 -12.51 -4.51
C PHE A 273 -9.15 -13.54 -4.13
N GLY A 274 -9.28 -14.16 -2.96
CA GLY A 274 -8.42 -15.27 -2.54
C GLY A 274 -8.47 -16.43 -3.54
N ALA A 275 -9.65 -16.74 -4.10
CA ALA A 275 -9.83 -17.75 -5.12
C ALA A 275 -9.07 -17.44 -6.44
N MET A 276 -8.81 -16.16 -6.75
CA MET A 276 -7.98 -15.74 -7.89
C MET A 276 -6.47 -15.83 -7.61
N GLY A 277 -6.08 -16.07 -6.34
CA GLY A 277 -4.68 -16.12 -5.88
C GLY A 277 -4.18 -14.81 -5.29
N VAL A 278 -5.07 -13.85 -4.98
CA VAL A 278 -4.75 -12.67 -4.18
C VAL A 278 -4.51 -13.11 -2.73
N ASN A 279 -3.49 -12.54 -2.08
CA ASN A 279 -3.16 -12.86 -0.69
C ASN A 279 -3.17 -11.65 0.26
N HIS A 280 -3.37 -10.41 -0.26
CA HIS A 280 -3.64 -9.27 0.59
C HIS A 280 -4.72 -8.35 0.02
N LEU A 281 -5.59 -7.88 0.90
CA LEU A 281 -6.71 -7.00 0.60
C LEU A 281 -6.45 -5.61 1.18
N GLN A 282 -6.55 -4.56 0.39
CA GLN A 282 -6.75 -3.22 0.92
C GLN A 282 -8.25 -2.98 1.02
N ILE A 283 -8.78 -3.11 2.23
CA ILE A 283 -10.21 -2.97 2.50
C ILE A 283 -10.63 -1.51 2.70
N ARG A 284 -11.91 -1.22 2.47
CA ARG A 284 -12.46 0.13 2.47
C ARG A 284 -13.77 0.18 3.27
N PRO A 285 -13.71 0.37 4.60
CA PRO A 285 -14.91 0.53 5.41
C PRO A 285 -15.67 1.81 5.03
N ALA A 286 -16.98 1.71 4.84
CA ALA A 286 -17.85 2.88 4.75
C ALA A 286 -18.10 3.43 6.15
N SER A 287 -18.00 4.77 6.32
CA SER A 287 -18.16 5.41 7.63
C SER A 287 -18.53 6.89 7.50
N ARG A 288 -19.25 7.41 8.52
CA ARG A 288 -19.64 8.82 8.67
C ARG A 288 -18.83 9.57 9.72
N SER A 289 -18.02 8.83 10.49
CA SER A 289 -17.19 9.37 11.57
C SER A 289 -16.00 8.45 11.85
N ILE A 290 -15.06 8.94 12.66
CA ILE A 290 -13.97 8.11 13.18
C ILE A 290 -14.47 6.98 14.08
N ASP A 291 -15.54 7.20 14.85
CA ASP A 291 -16.14 6.17 15.70
C ASP A 291 -16.64 5.01 14.83
N GLU A 292 -17.48 5.31 13.84
CA GLU A 292 -18.01 4.30 12.93
C GLU A 292 -16.91 3.62 12.09
N LEU A 293 -15.87 4.36 11.68
CA LEU A 293 -14.71 3.76 11.03
C LEU A 293 -14.05 2.71 11.93
N CYS A 294 -13.77 3.05 13.19
CA CYS A 294 -13.16 2.13 14.15
C CYS A 294 -14.04 0.93 14.41
N ASP A 295 -15.36 1.14 14.60
CA ASP A 295 -16.33 0.05 14.81
C ASP A 295 -16.33 -0.92 13.61
N GLN A 296 -16.35 -0.40 12.39
CA GLN A 296 -16.29 -1.21 11.18
C GLN A 296 -14.95 -1.95 11.00
N MET A 297 -13.84 -1.35 11.42
CA MET A 297 -12.54 -2.01 11.42
C MET A 297 -12.48 -3.14 12.45
N GLU A 298 -13.03 -2.93 13.66
CA GLU A 298 -13.09 -3.94 14.70
C GLU A 298 -14.02 -5.09 14.30
N ALA A 299 -15.19 -4.80 13.75
CA ALA A 299 -16.11 -5.81 13.22
C ALA A 299 -15.45 -6.63 12.10
N PHE A 300 -14.74 -5.99 11.17
CA PHE A 300 -14.00 -6.73 10.14
C PHE A 300 -12.95 -7.65 10.75
N GLY A 301 -12.13 -7.14 11.66
CA GLY A 301 -11.07 -7.92 12.28
C GLY A 301 -11.56 -9.11 13.09
N THR A 302 -12.65 -8.93 13.82
CA THR A 302 -13.18 -9.95 14.76
C THR A 302 -14.21 -10.90 14.16
N GLU A 303 -14.96 -10.45 13.15
CA GLU A 303 -16.06 -11.23 12.59
C GLU A 303 -15.77 -11.71 11.16
N VAL A 304 -15.24 -10.82 10.29
CA VAL A 304 -14.95 -11.17 8.89
C VAL A 304 -13.58 -11.86 8.75
N GLY A 305 -12.55 -11.31 9.41
CA GLY A 305 -11.19 -11.83 9.32
C GLY A 305 -11.04 -13.32 9.57
N PRO A 306 -11.69 -13.91 10.62
CA PRO A 306 -11.68 -15.36 10.86
C PRO A 306 -12.31 -16.20 9.76
N LEU A 307 -13.19 -15.61 8.93
CA LEU A 307 -13.90 -16.28 7.83
C LEU A 307 -13.14 -16.17 6.50
N LEU A 308 -12.02 -15.41 6.46
CA LEU A 308 -11.21 -15.32 5.26
C LEU A 308 -10.49 -16.64 5.01
N MET A 309 -10.83 -17.26 3.90
CA MET A 309 -10.27 -18.55 3.51
C MET A 309 -8.92 -18.37 2.84
N THR A 310 -8.01 -19.22 3.25
CA THR A 310 -6.70 -19.41 2.63
C THR A 310 -6.74 -20.66 1.75
N LYS A 311 -6.05 -20.60 0.63
CA LYS A 311 -5.85 -21.80 -0.19
C LYS A 311 -4.64 -22.60 0.26
#